data_3c78a75ee671c6597eeb3afdbb491466
#
_entry.id   3c78a75ee671c6597eeb3afdbb491466
#
_cell.length_a   1.000
_cell.length_b   1.000
_cell.length_c   1.000
_cell.angle_alpha   90.00
_cell.angle_beta   90.00
_cell.angle_gamma   90.00
#
_symmetry.space_group_name_H-M   'P 1'
#
loop_
_entity.id
_entity.type
_entity.pdbx_description
1 polymer ?
#
loop_
_entity_poly.entity_id
_entity_poly.type
_entity_poly.pdbx_seq_one_letter_code
_entity_poly.pdbx_strand_id
1 'polypeptide(L)'
;MPIQRCNQCGHTGEVLDILPGTQASCPSCQADAPVYDTTFFVRRLLQQYGVLNKEVKRLRALQPEVAEAPAASAVGSELAGLDLHNTSALAAAEQHAPIVAWFRQRGIQARPVPESVETSGFFDEIAVEIGDNYALLGEVVSKIRWGQRKDVPNFSLKLGDYSQKDAQVINAFCKRLYEHTFLAKYFYQKPEKIVRVTLQQAAPVRDFFGGEWVEWYVLMKALTLLKDGRHNAACARNLDIVFDNDDLHELDVFMLVDGNKPVVVECKSGEFRQDIEKYLKLRRRINVDRSQFIIFSPDLSEEQAVALSNMYELTFANRERLDSHLRGLLR
;
A
#
# COMPACT_ATOMS: atom_id res chain seq x y z
N MET A 1 -21.69 23.13 15.81
CA MET A 1 -22.97 22.75 15.15
C MET A 1 -23.45 21.47 15.79
N PRO A 2 -24.78 21.27 16.03
CA PRO A 2 -25.27 20.02 16.60
C PRO A 2 -25.10 18.83 15.65
N ILE A 3 -24.89 17.64 16.21
CA ILE A 3 -24.73 16.40 15.47
C ILE A 3 -25.93 15.49 15.77
N GLN A 4 -26.57 14.98 14.71
CA GLN A 4 -27.56 13.91 14.80
C GLN A 4 -26.88 12.57 14.57
N ARG A 5 -27.22 11.55 15.39
CA ARG A 5 -26.84 10.18 15.17
C ARG A 5 -28.07 9.26 15.26
N CYS A 6 -28.36 8.59 14.19
CA CYS A 6 -29.47 7.62 14.15
C CYS A 6 -29.03 6.28 14.75
N ASN A 7 -29.76 5.82 15.77
CA ASN A 7 -29.49 4.52 16.41
C ASN A 7 -30.01 3.34 15.57
N GLN A 8 -30.87 3.59 14.56
CA GLN A 8 -31.45 2.54 13.74
C GLN A 8 -30.58 2.19 12.53
N CYS A 9 -30.05 3.21 11.80
CA CYS A 9 -29.26 2.99 10.59
C CYS A 9 -27.79 3.43 10.71
N GLY A 10 -27.39 3.98 11.85
CA GLY A 10 -26.01 4.45 12.08
C GLY A 10 -25.68 5.79 11.43
N HIS A 11 -26.58 6.41 10.66
CA HIS A 11 -26.35 7.69 10.03
C HIS A 11 -25.91 8.74 11.05
N THR A 12 -24.84 9.46 10.74
CA THR A 12 -24.32 10.58 11.54
C THR A 12 -24.13 11.78 10.63
N GLY A 13 -24.66 12.92 11.02
CA GLY A 13 -24.57 14.13 10.21
C GLY A 13 -24.78 15.39 11.06
N GLU A 14 -24.41 16.53 10.51
CA GLU A 14 -24.70 17.83 11.10
C GLU A 14 -26.14 18.22 10.85
N VAL A 15 -26.76 18.85 11.85
CA VAL A 15 -28.11 19.42 11.72
C VAL A 15 -28.06 20.90 12.04
N LEU A 16 -28.70 21.71 11.20
CA LEU A 16 -28.82 23.14 11.39
C LEU A 16 -30.15 23.44 12.12
N ASP A 17 -30.15 24.45 12.95
CA ASP A 17 -31.35 25.04 13.61
C ASP A 17 -32.14 24.06 14.52
N ILE A 18 -31.52 22.96 14.95
CA ILE A 18 -32.10 21.99 15.90
C ILE A 18 -31.33 22.03 17.21
N LEU A 19 -32.02 22.18 18.32
CA LEU A 19 -31.39 22.28 19.63
C LEU A 19 -30.82 20.94 20.08
N PRO A 20 -29.60 20.89 20.65
CA PRO A 20 -29.07 19.70 21.31
C PRO A 20 -30.01 19.21 22.41
N GLY A 21 -30.17 17.88 22.51
CA GLY A 21 -31.07 17.22 23.46
C GLY A 21 -32.48 16.99 22.92
N THR A 22 -32.78 17.42 21.70
CA THR A 22 -34.04 17.09 21.00
C THR A 22 -33.89 15.92 20.06
N GLN A 23 -34.96 15.51 19.40
CA GLN A 23 -34.94 14.50 18.35
C GLN A 23 -35.24 15.14 17.00
N ALA A 24 -34.66 14.61 15.94
CA ALA A 24 -34.92 15.00 14.56
C ALA A 24 -35.05 13.78 13.69
N SER A 25 -35.84 13.87 12.61
CA SER A 25 -36.00 12.78 11.66
C SER A 25 -34.66 12.49 10.93
N CYS A 26 -34.26 11.24 10.89
CA CYS A 26 -33.06 10.80 10.20
C CYS A 26 -33.22 10.96 8.68
N PRO A 27 -32.32 11.64 7.98
CA PRO A 27 -32.41 11.82 6.52
C PRO A 27 -32.24 10.51 5.74
N SER A 28 -31.67 9.47 6.37
CA SER A 28 -31.40 8.18 5.72
C SER A 28 -32.54 7.18 5.87
N CYS A 29 -33.17 7.09 7.07
CA CYS A 29 -34.19 6.06 7.35
C CYS A 29 -35.49 6.63 7.93
N GLN A 30 -35.61 7.95 8.08
CA GLN A 30 -36.74 8.70 8.61
C GLN A 30 -37.10 8.40 10.08
N ALA A 31 -36.33 7.57 10.78
CA ALA A 31 -36.55 7.32 12.20
C ALA A 31 -36.14 8.52 13.04
N ASP A 32 -36.78 8.70 14.19
CA ASP A 32 -36.39 9.72 15.14
C ASP A 32 -35.01 9.42 15.71
N ALA A 33 -34.13 10.41 15.63
CA ALA A 33 -32.75 10.28 16.05
C ALA A 33 -32.34 11.45 16.95
N PRO A 34 -31.62 11.18 18.05
CA PRO A 34 -31.23 12.22 19.00
C PRO A 34 -30.19 13.17 18.41
N VAL A 35 -30.32 14.45 18.79
CA VAL A 35 -29.40 15.53 18.43
C VAL A 35 -28.51 15.86 19.62
N TYR A 36 -27.22 15.86 19.41
CA TYR A 36 -26.19 16.08 20.43
C TYR A 36 -25.42 17.37 20.21
N ASP A 37 -24.98 17.99 21.28
CA ASP A 37 -23.91 18.97 21.21
C ASP A 37 -22.62 18.33 20.74
N THR A 38 -21.92 18.97 19.79
CA THR A 38 -20.70 18.43 19.18
C THR A 38 -19.60 18.15 20.22
N THR A 39 -19.41 19.09 21.16
CA THR A 39 -18.39 18.94 22.21
C THR A 39 -18.73 17.77 23.14
N PHE A 40 -20.01 17.64 23.50
CA PHE A 40 -20.49 16.53 24.31
C PHE A 40 -20.33 15.21 23.56
N PHE A 41 -20.69 15.16 22.27
CA PHE A 41 -20.58 13.96 21.45
C PHE A 41 -19.13 13.51 21.30
N VAL A 42 -18.22 14.40 20.96
CA VAL A 42 -16.78 14.12 20.83
C VAL A 42 -16.19 13.67 22.17
N ARG A 43 -16.52 14.34 23.26
CA ARG A 43 -16.05 13.93 24.60
C ARG A 43 -16.49 12.52 24.96
N ARG A 44 -17.73 12.15 24.65
CA ARG A 44 -18.26 10.81 24.89
C ARG A 44 -17.58 9.75 24.02
N LEU A 45 -17.30 10.06 22.75
CA LEU A 45 -16.53 9.17 21.87
C LEU A 45 -15.13 8.94 22.40
N LEU A 46 -14.42 9.99 22.83
CA LEU A 46 -13.08 9.88 23.41
C LEU A 46 -13.09 9.08 24.71
N GLN A 47 -14.12 9.22 25.55
CA GLN A 47 -14.27 8.40 26.74
C GLN A 47 -14.48 6.92 26.41
N GLN A 48 -15.37 6.60 25.44
CA GLN A 48 -15.59 5.23 24.99
C GLN A 48 -14.34 4.63 24.36
N TYR A 49 -13.64 5.38 23.53
CA TYR A 49 -12.36 4.98 22.96
C TYR A 49 -11.33 4.68 24.06
N GLY A 50 -11.23 5.54 25.08
CA GLY A 50 -10.34 5.30 26.21
C GLY A 50 -10.67 4.04 27.00
N VAL A 51 -11.96 3.73 27.19
CA VAL A 51 -12.42 2.47 27.85
C VAL A 51 -12.07 1.26 26.98
N LEU A 52 -12.38 1.30 25.70
CA LEU A 52 -12.08 0.21 24.77
C LEU A 52 -10.57 -0.04 24.67
N ASN A 53 -9.76 1.01 24.61
CA ASN A 53 -8.30 0.89 24.57
C ASN A 53 -7.73 0.28 25.84
N LYS A 54 -8.30 0.61 27.01
CA LYS A 54 -7.92 -0.02 28.28
C LYS A 54 -8.29 -1.51 28.28
N GLU A 55 -9.48 -1.87 27.78
CA GLU A 55 -9.92 -3.25 27.69
C GLU A 55 -9.09 -4.06 26.70
N VAL A 56 -8.76 -3.50 25.53
CA VAL A 56 -7.83 -4.13 24.58
C VAL A 56 -6.47 -4.38 25.22
N LYS A 57 -5.92 -3.40 25.96
CA LYS A 57 -4.66 -3.57 26.69
C LYS A 57 -4.78 -4.65 27.77
N ARG A 58 -5.92 -4.71 28.49
CA ARG A 58 -6.19 -5.74 29.50
C ARG A 58 -6.28 -7.12 28.86
N LEU A 59 -6.99 -7.26 27.75
CA LEU A 59 -7.14 -8.52 27.03
C LEU A 59 -5.80 -9.00 26.45
N ARG A 60 -4.99 -8.08 25.91
CA ARG A 60 -3.63 -8.39 25.46
C ARG A 60 -2.71 -8.85 26.60
N ALA A 61 -2.87 -8.27 27.80
CA ALA A 61 -2.11 -8.69 28.99
C ALA A 61 -2.61 -10.01 29.60
N LEU A 62 -3.84 -10.41 29.30
CA LEU A 62 -4.43 -11.70 29.72
C LEU A 62 -4.19 -12.81 28.69
N GLN A 63 -3.74 -12.50 27.48
CA GLN A 63 -3.17 -13.52 26.61
C GLN A 63 -1.91 -14.03 27.32
N PRO A 64 -1.85 -15.34 27.69
CA PRO A 64 -0.62 -15.88 28.23
C PRO A 64 0.49 -15.56 27.24
N GLU A 65 1.61 -14.99 27.73
CA GLU A 65 2.86 -15.07 26.97
C GLU A 65 2.92 -16.50 26.46
N VAL A 66 2.78 -16.67 25.17
CA VAL A 66 2.99 -17.98 24.56
C VAL A 66 4.41 -18.30 24.93
N ALA A 67 4.56 -19.16 25.94
CA ALA A 67 5.85 -19.66 26.34
C ALA A 67 6.58 -20.05 25.07
N GLU A 68 7.81 -19.59 24.95
CA GLU A 68 8.69 -19.88 23.82
C GLU A 68 8.57 -21.37 23.48
N ALA A 69 7.73 -21.67 22.49
CA ALA A 69 7.82 -22.95 21.83
C ALA A 69 9.24 -23.00 21.26
N PRO A 70 9.98 -24.10 21.48
CA PRO A 70 11.32 -24.27 20.92
C PRO A 70 11.21 -23.92 19.45
N ALA A 71 12.16 -23.17 18.91
CA ALA A 71 12.17 -22.65 17.56
C ALA A 71 11.87 -23.75 16.53
N ALA A 72 10.60 -24.08 16.39
CA ALA A 72 10.09 -24.68 15.18
C ALA A 72 10.39 -23.68 14.10
N SER A 73 11.17 -24.06 13.12
CA SER A 73 11.52 -23.26 11.95
C SER A 73 10.26 -22.55 11.48
N ALA A 74 10.21 -21.22 11.72
CA ALA A 74 9.08 -20.40 11.35
C ALA A 74 9.08 -20.28 9.83
N VAL A 75 8.51 -21.27 9.18
CA VAL A 75 8.28 -21.28 7.73
C VAL A 75 7.07 -20.39 7.48
N GLY A 76 7.18 -19.43 6.57
CA GLY A 76 6.04 -18.61 6.15
C GLY A 76 4.87 -19.45 5.64
N SER A 77 3.75 -18.82 5.33
CA SER A 77 2.58 -19.53 4.80
C SER A 77 2.84 -20.11 3.43
N GLU A 78 2.24 -21.27 3.17
CA GLU A 78 2.14 -21.79 1.81
C GLU A 78 1.23 -20.87 0.98
N LEU A 79 1.78 -20.30 -0.10
CA LEU A 79 1.07 -19.35 -0.96
C LEU A 79 0.32 -20.03 -2.11
N ALA A 80 0.45 -21.36 -2.30
CA ALA A 80 -0.17 -22.07 -3.41
C ALA A 80 -1.70 -21.89 -3.49
N GLY A 81 -2.36 -21.76 -2.33
CA GLY A 81 -3.79 -21.52 -2.23
C GLY A 81 -4.21 -20.06 -2.08
N LEU A 82 -3.25 -19.12 -2.09
CA LEU A 82 -3.53 -17.71 -1.86
C LEU A 82 -4.37 -17.12 -3.00
N ASP A 83 -5.47 -16.46 -2.64
CA ASP A 83 -6.17 -15.59 -3.56
C ASP A 83 -5.46 -14.23 -3.64
N LEU A 84 -4.87 -13.92 -4.80
CA LEU A 84 -4.14 -12.67 -5.01
C LEU A 84 -5.05 -11.44 -5.04
N HIS A 85 -6.37 -11.63 -5.24
CA HIS A 85 -7.37 -10.56 -5.14
C HIS A 85 -7.93 -10.40 -3.72
N ASN A 86 -7.55 -11.29 -2.80
CA ASN A 86 -7.90 -11.21 -1.39
C ASN A 86 -6.74 -11.72 -0.53
N THR A 87 -5.79 -10.84 -0.26
CA THR A 87 -4.60 -11.14 0.54
C THR A 87 -4.81 -10.95 2.04
N SER A 88 -6.05 -10.82 2.53
CA SER A 88 -6.34 -10.66 3.96
C SER A 88 -5.73 -11.76 4.84
N ALA A 89 -5.54 -12.96 4.29
CA ALA A 89 -4.82 -14.02 4.98
C ALA A 89 -3.36 -13.65 5.29
N LEU A 90 -2.71 -12.82 4.46
CA LEU A 90 -1.35 -12.33 4.72
C LEU A 90 -1.32 -11.17 5.74
N ALA A 91 -2.44 -10.50 5.96
CA ALA A 91 -2.57 -9.43 6.95
C ALA A 91 -2.74 -9.95 8.39
N ALA A 92 -2.81 -11.26 8.61
CA ALA A 92 -2.85 -11.83 9.95
C ALA A 92 -1.50 -11.64 10.66
N ALA A 93 -1.52 -11.25 11.92
CA ALA A 93 -0.29 -10.95 12.67
C ALA A 93 0.67 -12.15 12.74
N GLU A 94 0.14 -13.37 12.77
CA GLU A 94 0.89 -14.63 12.78
C GLU A 94 1.73 -14.80 11.52
N GLN A 95 1.28 -14.25 10.38
CA GLN A 95 2.00 -14.33 9.11
C GLN A 95 3.27 -13.48 9.10
N HIS A 96 3.35 -12.49 9.97
CA HIS A 96 4.53 -11.64 10.12
C HIS A 96 5.51 -12.15 11.19
N ALA A 97 5.12 -13.15 12.00
CA ALA A 97 5.98 -13.71 13.03
C ALA A 97 7.33 -14.22 12.51
N PRO A 98 7.43 -14.88 11.34
CA PRO A 98 8.72 -15.27 10.76
C PRO A 98 9.64 -14.08 10.46
N ILE A 99 9.07 -12.97 9.96
CA ILE A 99 9.82 -11.72 9.69
C ILE A 99 10.37 -11.16 10.99
N VAL A 100 9.52 -11.02 12.00
CA VAL A 100 9.92 -10.50 13.34
C VAL A 100 11.02 -11.37 13.93
N ALA A 101 10.90 -12.69 13.86
CA ALA A 101 11.90 -13.63 14.37
C ALA A 101 13.23 -13.49 13.61
N TRP A 102 13.19 -13.37 12.29
CA TRP A 102 14.38 -13.22 11.45
C TRP A 102 15.17 -11.96 11.79
N PHE A 103 14.52 -10.81 11.97
CA PHE A 103 15.16 -9.56 12.37
C PHE A 103 15.66 -9.60 13.82
N ARG A 104 14.88 -10.18 14.76
CA ARG A 104 15.27 -10.33 16.16
C ARG A 104 16.57 -11.12 16.33
N GLN A 105 16.78 -12.18 15.55
CA GLN A 105 18.03 -12.94 15.56
C GLN A 105 19.27 -12.11 15.17
N ARG A 106 19.05 -10.93 14.58
CA ARG A 106 20.08 -9.97 14.16
C ARG A 106 20.18 -8.74 15.07
N GLY A 107 19.49 -8.76 16.22
CA GLY A 107 19.42 -7.61 17.12
C GLY A 107 18.61 -6.44 16.56
N ILE A 108 17.70 -6.69 15.63
CA ILE A 108 16.90 -5.65 14.97
C ILE A 108 15.44 -5.85 15.36
N GLN A 109 14.76 -4.79 15.79
CA GLN A 109 13.32 -4.83 16.03
C GLN A 109 12.56 -4.56 14.72
N ALA A 110 11.74 -5.49 14.27
CA ALA A 110 10.84 -5.31 13.13
C ALA A 110 9.42 -5.01 13.62
N ARG A 111 8.76 -4.05 12.97
CA ARG A 111 7.39 -3.60 13.28
C ARG A 111 6.55 -3.65 11.99
N PRO A 112 6.08 -4.82 11.58
CA PRO A 112 5.23 -4.94 10.40
C PRO A 112 3.89 -4.24 10.65
N VAL A 113 3.33 -3.68 9.56
CA VAL A 113 1.96 -3.16 9.50
C VAL A 113 1.12 -4.19 8.74
N PRO A 114 0.36 -5.06 9.42
CA PRO A 114 -0.34 -6.16 8.78
C PRO A 114 -1.27 -5.72 7.65
N GLU A 115 -1.98 -4.61 7.83
CA GLU A 115 -2.92 -4.07 6.86
C GLU A 115 -2.26 -3.56 5.57
N SER A 116 -0.95 -3.34 5.59
CA SER A 116 -0.20 -2.83 4.43
C SER A 116 -0.15 -3.80 3.25
N VAL A 117 -0.46 -5.08 3.46
CA VAL A 117 -0.51 -6.13 2.42
C VAL A 117 -1.93 -6.55 2.06
N GLU A 118 -2.96 -5.88 2.58
CA GLU A 118 -4.36 -6.21 2.33
C GLU A 118 -4.88 -5.56 1.04
N THR A 119 -5.43 -6.36 0.12
CA THR A 119 -5.86 -5.93 -1.23
C THR A 119 -7.33 -5.47 -1.31
N SER A 120 -7.97 -5.11 -0.16
CA SER A 120 -9.39 -4.73 -0.13
C SER A 120 -9.73 -3.39 -0.81
N GLY A 121 -8.73 -2.58 -1.19
CA GLY A 121 -8.91 -1.21 -1.68
C GLY A 121 -8.67 -1.02 -3.17
N PHE A 122 -8.53 -2.07 -3.97
CA PHE A 122 -8.20 -2.03 -5.41
C PHE A 122 -6.87 -1.37 -5.77
N PHE A 123 -6.03 -1.04 -4.79
CA PHE A 123 -4.71 -0.43 -5.00
C PHE A 123 -3.78 -1.37 -5.76
N ASP A 124 -3.84 -2.65 -5.44
CA ASP A 124 -3.12 -3.74 -6.08
C ASP A 124 -3.47 -3.87 -7.57
N GLU A 125 -4.75 -3.91 -7.92
CA GLU A 125 -5.21 -4.02 -9.31
C GLU A 125 -4.75 -2.83 -10.15
N ILE A 126 -4.96 -1.61 -9.64
CA ILE A 126 -4.54 -0.39 -10.33
C ILE A 126 -3.02 -0.32 -10.44
N ALA A 127 -2.28 -0.71 -9.42
CA ALA A 127 -0.81 -0.73 -9.45
C ALA A 127 -0.27 -1.71 -10.50
N VAL A 128 -0.84 -2.90 -10.60
CA VAL A 128 -0.47 -3.90 -11.62
C VAL A 128 -0.78 -3.38 -13.02
N GLU A 129 -1.96 -2.77 -13.23
CA GLU A 129 -2.31 -2.18 -14.53
C GLU A 129 -1.36 -1.06 -14.92
N ILE A 130 -1.00 -0.16 -14.00
CA ILE A 130 -0.01 0.90 -14.23
C ILE A 130 1.33 0.29 -14.60
N GLY A 131 1.85 -0.62 -13.77
CA GLY A 131 3.18 -1.18 -13.96
C GLY A 131 3.31 -1.97 -15.25
N ASP A 132 2.34 -2.83 -15.58
CA ASP A 132 2.37 -3.64 -16.78
C ASP A 132 2.22 -2.82 -18.08
N ASN A 133 1.59 -1.64 -17.99
CA ASN A 133 1.39 -0.72 -19.12
C ASN A 133 2.11 0.63 -18.91
N TYR A 134 3.19 0.68 -18.14
CA TYR A 134 3.82 1.93 -17.70
C TYR A 134 4.27 2.82 -18.87
N ALA A 135 4.78 2.24 -19.95
CA ALA A 135 5.17 2.99 -21.14
C ALA A 135 4.01 3.85 -21.71
N LEU A 136 2.77 3.40 -21.53
CA LEU A 136 1.57 4.10 -22.00
C LEU A 136 0.89 4.90 -20.88
N LEU A 137 0.78 4.34 -19.69
CA LEU A 137 0.03 4.92 -18.58
C LEU A 137 0.87 5.86 -17.68
N GLY A 138 2.20 5.82 -17.78
CA GLY A 138 3.10 6.63 -16.98
C GLY A 138 2.85 8.13 -17.12
N GLU A 139 2.49 8.61 -18.34
CA GLU A 139 2.11 10.01 -18.53
C GLU A 139 0.82 10.37 -17.79
N VAL A 140 -0.18 9.48 -17.78
CA VAL A 140 -1.44 9.69 -17.04
C VAL A 140 -1.17 9.78 -15.54
N VAL A 141 -0.38 8.85 -15.00
CA VAL A 141 0.05 8.83 -13.59
C VAL A 141 0.80 10.10 -13.24
N SER A 142 1.73 10.54 -14.10
CA SER A 142 2.50 11.76 -13.92
C SER A 142 1.61 13.00 -13.89
N LYS A 143 0.59 13.09 -14.75
CA LYS A 143 -0.40 14.17 -14.74
C LYS A 143 -1.26 14.18 -13.49
N ILE A 144 -1.70 13.01 -13.01
CA ILE A 144 -2.44 12.88 -11.74
C ILE A 144 -1.56 13.38 -10.59
N ARG A 145 -0.35 12.85 -10.46
CA ARG A 145 0.62 13.22 -9.42
C ARG A 145 0.94 14.72 -9.43
N TRP A 146 1.16 15.29 -10.62
CA TRP A 146 1.41 16.71 -10.77
C TRP A 146 0.19 17.55 -10.32
N GLY A 147 -1.02 17.18 -10.76
CA GLY A 147 -2.25 17.86 -10.38
C GLY A 147 -2.50 17.84 -8.89
N GLN A 148 -2.29 16.68 -8.23
CA GLN A 148 -2.41 16.55 -6.78
C GLN A 148 -1.36 17.39 -6.02
N ARG A 149 -0.11 17.43 -6.51
CA ARG A 149 0.98 18.22 -5.89
C ARG A 149 0.82 19.71 -6.06
N LYS A 150 0.20 20.15 -7.16
CA LYS A 150 -0.01 21.58 -7.49
C LYS A 150 -1.40 22.07 -7.15
N ASP A 151 -2.22 21.20 -6.54
CA ASP A 151 -3.62 21.49 -6.20
C ASP A 151 -4.46 21.93 -7.42
N VAL A 152 -4.18 21.29 -8.55
CA VAL A 152 -4.92 21.45 -9.81
C VAL A 152 -5.85 20.26 -9.98
N PRO A 153 -7.12 20.38 -9.56
CA PRO A 153 -7.99 19.21 -9.45
C PRO A 153 -8.49 18.66 -10.79
N ASN A 154 -8.38 19.42 -11.87
CA ASN A 154 -8.94 19.04 -13.17
C ASN A 154 -7.86 19.03 -14.24
N PHE A 155 -7.87 17.99 -15.09
CA PHE A 155 -7.11 18.00 -16.33
C PHE A 155 -7.84 17.25 -17.45
N SER A 156 -7.31 17.36 -18.67
CA SER A 156 -7.81 16.64 -19.83
C SER A 156 -6.69 15.90 -20.56
N LEU A 157 -7.05 14.78 -21.20
CA LEU A 157 -6.18 13.97 -22.04
C LEU A 157 -6.74 13.98 -23.45
N LYS A 158 -5.92 14.42 -24.42
CA LYS A 158 -6.27 14.37 -25.86
C LYS A 158 -5.87 12.99 -26.40
N LEU A 159 -6.84 12.12 -26.63
CA LEU A 159 -6.59 10.77 -27.12
C LEU A 159 -6.41 10.71 -28.64
N GLY A 160 -6.63 11.81 -29.34
CA GLY A 160 -6.43 11.90 -30.79
C GLY A 160 -4.99 11.72 -31.24
N ASP A 161 -4.04 12.01 -30.34
CA ASP A 161 -2.60 11.92 -30.60
C ASP A 161 -2.04 10.49 -30.45
N TYR A 162 -2.86 9.55 -29.95
CA TYR A 162 -2.51 8.14 -29.73
C TYR A 162 -3.08 7.24 -30.82
N SER A 163 -2.49 6.07 -31.00
CA SER A 163 -3.12 5.02 -31.80
C SER A 163 -4.51 4.68 -31.26
N GLN A 164 -5.40 4.15 -32.10
CA GLN A 164 -6.75 3.77 -31.64
C GLN A 164 -6.70 2.77 -30.47
N LYS A 165 -5.75 1.81 -30.50
CA LYS A 165 -5.56 0.81 -29.44
C LYS A 165 -5.11 1.48 -28.15
N ASP A 166 -4.11 2.34 -28.20
CA ASP A 166 -3.58 3.03 -27.01
C ASP A 166 -4.61 3.99 -26.41
N ALA A 167 -5.34 4.73 -27.26
CA ALA A 167 -6.44 5.58 -26.83
C ALA A 167 -7.53 4.80 -26.10
N GLN A 168 -7.85 3.57 -26.52
CA GLN A 168 -8.79 2.70 -25.84
C GLN A 168 -8.26 2.26 -24.47
N VAL A 169 -6.99 1.89 -24.38
CA VAL A 169 -6.36 1.49 -23.09
C VAL A 169 -6.37 2.66 -22.11
N ILE A 170 -5.92 3.85 -22.52
CA ILE A 170 -5.90 5.05 -21.66
C ILE A 170 -7.33 5.39 -21.19
N ASN A 171 -8.29 5.36 -22.11
CA ASN A 171 -9.68 5.66 -21.77
C ASN A 171 -10.28 4.64 -20.80
N ALA A 172 -10.04 3.35 -21.02
CA ALA A 172 -10.49 2.27 -20.14
C ALA A 172 -9.85 2.39 -18.74
N PHE A 173 -8.57 2.70 -18.67
CA PHE A 173 -7.87 2.95 -17.41
C PHE A 173 -8.48 4.13 -16.65
N CYS A 174 -8.68 5.29 -17.29
CA CYS A 174 -9.32 6.43 -16.62
C CYS A 174 -10.74 6.12 -16.15
N LYS A 175 -11.50 5.33 -16.92
CA LYS A 175 -12.82 4.86 -16.52
C LYS A 175 -12.75 3.96 -15.28
N ARG A 176 -11.80 3.02 -15.25
CA ARG A 176 -11.58 2.13 -14.10
C ARG A 176 -11.16 2.91 -12.86
N LEU A 177 -10.25 3.88 -12.98
CA LEU A 177 -9.89 4.79 -11.89
C LEU A 177 -11.12 5.48 -11.30
N TYR A 178 -12.08 5.87 -12.14
CA TYR A 178 -13.33 6.45 -11.68
C TYR A 178 -14.23 5.43 -11.00
N GLU A 179 -14.37 4.24 -11.57
CA GLU A 179 -15.18 3.14 -11.01
C GLU A 179 -14.68 2.70 -9.63
N HIS A 180 -13.37 2.70 -9.40
CA HIS A 180 -12.74 2.40 -8.12
C HIS A 180 -12.49 3.65 -7.23
N THR A 181 -13.12 4.78 -7.55
CA THR A 181 -13.05 6.03 -6.76
C THR A 181 -11.67 6.70 -6.65
N PHE A 182 -10.72 6.34 -7.50
CA PHE A 182 -9.43 7.05 -7.61
C PHE A 182 -9.54 8.39 -8.33
N LEU A 183 -10.61 8.59 -9.08
CA LEU A 183 -11.01 9.88 -9.65
C LEU A 183 -12.37 10.29 -9.10
N ALA A 184 -12.56 11.58 -8.81
CA ALA A 184 -13.82 12.13 -8.37
C ALA A 184 -14.83 12.28 -9.51
N LYS A 185 -14.34 12.56 -10.75
CA LYS A 185 -15.17 12.62 -11.96
C LYS A 185 -14.38 12.12 -13.16
N TYR A 186 -15.12 11.51 -14.09
CA TYR A 186 -14.64 11.07 -15.40
C TYR A 186 -15.69 11.39 -16.46
N PHE A 187 -15.25 11.94 -17.58
CA PHE A 187 -16.09 12.19 -18.73
C PHE A 187 -15.30 12.01 -20.03
N TYR A 188 -15.78 11.16 -20.93
CA TYR A 188 -15.19 10.98 -22.25
C TYR A 188 -16.01 11.69 -23.32
N GLN A 189 -15.44 12.73 -23.91
CA GLN A 189 -16.00 13.51 -25.02
C GLN A 189 -15.61 12.82 -26.33
N LYS A 190 -16.50 11.92 -26.78
CA LYS A 190 -16.21 10.99 -27.88
C LYS A 190 -15.90 11.70 -29.22
N PRO A 191 -16.62 12.76 -29.65
CA PRO A 191 -16.34 13.43 -30.90
C PRO A 191 -14.93 14.03 -30.98
N GLU A 192 -14.48 14.65 -29.90
CA GLU A 192 -13.18 15.30 -29.80
C GLU A 192 -12.07 14.37 -29.33
N LYS A 193 -12.42 13.14 -28.94
CA LYS A 193 -11.51 12.16 -28.34
C LYS A 193 -10.77 12.73 -27.11
N ILE A 194 -11.49 13.44 -26.23
CA ILE A 194 -10.93 14.04 -25.01
C ILE A 194 -11.50 13.35 -23.79
N VAL A 195 -10.63 12.88 -22.89
CA VAL A 195 -11.00 12.47 -21.52
C VAL A 195 -10.81 13.67 -20.61
N ARG A 196 -11.83 13.99 -19.82
CA ARG A 196 -11.80 15.01 -18.78
C ARG A 196 -11.96 14.34 -17.42
N VAL A 197 -11.09 14.67 -16.48
CA VAL A 197 -11.08 14.08 -15.15
C VAL A 197 -11.04 15.15 -14.06
N THR A 198 -11.65 14.83 -12.93
CA THR A 198 -11.45 15.55 -11.66
C THR A 198 -10.75 14.60 -10.70
N LEU A 199 -9.65 15.04 -10.11
CA LEU A 199 -8.83 14.26 -9.20
C LEU A 199 -9.53 14.05 -7.86
N GLN A 200 -9.37 12.86 -7.29
CA GLN A 200 -9.70 12.57 -5.90
C GLN A 200 -8.62 13.19 -4.98
N GLN A 201 -9.06 13.83 -3.89
CA GLN A 201 -8.16 14.50 -2.95
C GLN A 201 -7.94 13.73 -1.64
N ALA A 202 -8.56 12.55 -1.49
CA ALA A 202 -8.37 11.70 -0.31
C ALA A 202 -6.89 11.31 -0.14
N ALA A 203 -6.38 11.37 1.08
CA ALA A 203 -4.97 11.10 1.38
C ALA A 203 -4.49 9.74 0.83
N PRO A 204 -5.21 8.60 1.01
CA PRO A 204 -4.75 7.32 0.48
C PRO A 204 -4.56 7.31 -1.05
N VAL A 205 -5.40 8.06 -1.80
CA VAL A 205 -5.28 8.15 -3.26
C VAL A 205 -4.11 9.06 -3.67
N ARG A 206 -3.85 10.12 -2.89
CA ARG A 206 -2.69 11.00 -3.12
C ARG A 206 -1.37 10.26 -2.85
N ASP A 207 -1.31 9.51 -1.76
CA ASP A 207 -0.13 8.75 -1.37
C ASP A 207 0.15 7.63 -2.39
N PHE A 208 -0.91 6.95 -2.84
CA PHE A 208 -0.82 5.95 -3.90
C PHE A 208 -0.16 6.52 -5.17
N PHE A 209 -0.71 7.58 -5.77
CA PHE A 209 -0.10 8.21 -6.95
C PHE A 209 1.20 8.96 -6.61
N GLY A 210 1.43 9.29 -5.34
CA GLY A 210 2.66 9.86 -4.81
C GLY A 210 3.87 8.94 -4.97
N GLY A 211 3.65 7.63 -4.89
CA GLY A 211 4.72 6.63 -5.02
C GLY A 211 4.32 5.21 -4.61
N GLU A 212 3.36 5.04 -3.71
CA GLU A 212 3.01 3.73 -3.14
C GLU A 212 2.53 2.71 -4.19
N TRP A 213 2.03 3.15 -5.35
CA TRP A 213 1.66 2.23 -6.43
C TRP A 213 2.83 1.35 -6.88
N VAL A 214 4.07 1.84 -6.76
CA VAL A 214 5.27 1.08 -7.12
C VAL A 214 5.48 -0.10 -6.15
N GLU A 215 5.25 0.14 -4.86
CA GLU A 215 5.35 -0.88 -3.81
C GLU A 215 4.28 -1.97 -3.99
N TRP A 216 3.03 -1.54 -4.25
CA TRP A 216 1.95 -2.46 -4.58
C TRP A 216 2.26 -3.31 -5.82
N TYR A 217 2.77 -2.68 -6.87
CA TYR A 217 3.18 -3.38 -8.08
C TYR A 217 4.22 -4.46 -7.78
N VAL A 218 5.28 -4.10 -7.07
CA VAL A 218 6.36 -5.02 -6.69
C VAL A 218 5.84 -6.16 -5.82
N LEU A 219 5.03 -5.86 -4.80
CA LEU A 219 4.43 -6.86 -3.94
C LEU A 219 3.60 -7.87 -4.74
N MET A 220 2.72 -7.40 -5.62
CA MET A 220 1.84 -8.28 -6.40
C MET A 220 2.62 -9.14 -7.40
N LYS A 221 3.65 -8.59 -8.04
CA LYS A 221 4.55 -9.38 -8.91
C LYS A 221 5.28 -10.47 -8.12
N ALA A 222 5.79 -10.12 -6.94
CA ALA A 222 6.48 -11.07 -6.07
C ALA A 222 5.53 -12.18 -5.57
N LEU A 223 4.33 -11.83 -5.09
CA LEU A 223 3.33 -12.80 -4.64
C LEU A 223 2.92 -13.76 -5.77
N THR A 224 2.77 -13.24 -7.00
CA THR A 224 2.48 -14.09 -8.17
C THR A 224 3.58 -15.11 -8.39
N LEU A 225 4.84 -14.68 -8.37
CA LEU A 225 5.99 -15.59 -8.57
C LEU A 225 6.14 -16.61 -7.45
N LEU A 226 5.95 -16.19 -6.20
CA LEU A 226 6.00 -17.07 -5.03
C LEU A 226 4.90 -18.14 -5.10
N LYS A 227 3.68 -17.74 -5.47
CA LYS A 227 2.55 -18.65 -5.66
C LYS A 227 2.81 -19.66 -6.78
N ASP A 228 3.26 -19.18 -7.95
CA ASP A 228 3.57 -20.04 -9.10
C ASP A 228 4.68 -21.04 -8.79
N GLY A 229 5.69 -20.60 -8.02
CA GLY A 229 6.79 -21.43 -7.56
C GLY A 229 6.46 -22.34 -6.38
N ARG A 230 5.26 -22.23 -5.78
CA ARG A 230 4.81 -22.95 -4.57
C ARG A 230 5.74 -22.77 -3.38
N HIS A 231 6.28 -21.54 -3.23
CA HIS A 231 7.11 -21.20 -2.10
C HIS A 231 6.26 -20.83 -0.87
N ASN A 232 6.79 -21.11 0.30
CA ASN A 232 6.31 -20.51 1.52
C ASN A 232 6.93 -19.14 1.69
N ALA A 233 6.16 -18.14 2.06
CA ALA A 233 6.73 -16.84 2.33
C ALA A 233 5.94 -16.06 3.39
N ALA A 234 6.64 -15.21 4.11
CA ALA A 234 6.08 -14.12 4.87
C ALA A 234 6.43 -12.81 4.15
N CYS A 235 5.45 -11.95 3.93
CA CYS A 235 5.60 -10.71 3.19
C CYS A 235 5.16 -9.53 4.04
N ALA A 236 5.85 -8.41 3.91
CA ALA A 236 5.47 -7.14 4.51
C ALA A 236 5.71 -6.00 3.51
N ARG A 237 4.86 -4.99 3.55
CA ARG A 237 5.03 -3.69 2.89
C ARG A 237 5.10 -2.62 3.98
N ASN A 238 5.90 -1.58 3.77
CA ASN A 238 6.11 -0.51 4.75
C ASN A 238 6.57 -1.08 6.11
N LEU A 239 7.61 -1.91 6.07
CA LEU A 239 8.14 -2.57 7.25
C LEU A 239 9.12 -1.65 7.98
N ASP A 240 8.72 -1.16 9.13
CA ASP A 240 9.62 -0.45 10.03
C ASP A 240 10.62 -1.40 10.69
N ILE A 241 11.90 -1.07 10.63
CA ILE A 241 12.96 -1.74 11.38
C ILE A 241 13.72 -0.74 12.24
N VAL A 242 13.96 -1.11 13.49
CA VAL A 242 14.66 -0.26 14.47
C VAL A 242 15.91 -0.99 14.94
N PHE A 243 17.05 -0.34 14.82
CA PHE A 243 18.34 -0.85 15.28
C PHE A 243 18.59 -0.47 16.75
N ASP A 244 19.55 -1.14 17.39
CA ASP A 244 19.90 -0.93 18.81
C ASP A 244 20.24 0.52 19.21
N ASN A 245 20.61 1.35 18.23
CA ASN A 245 20.89 2.78 18.41
C ASN A 245 19.66 3.67 18.14
N ASP A 246 18.45 3.11 18.16
CA ASP A 246 17.19 3.77 17.85
C ASP A 246 17.07 4.33 16.41
N ASP A 247 17.97 3.92 15.51
CA ASP A 247 17.95 4.31 14.10
C ASP A 247 16.83 3.57 13.37
N LEU A 248 15.82 4.31 12.92
CA LEU A 248 14.62 3.80 12.25
C LEU A 248 14.82 3.81 10.74
N HIS A 249 14.49 2.69 10.10
CA HIS A 249 14.39 2.58 8.65
C HIS A 249 13.07 1.90 8.27
N GLU A 250 12.46 2.35 7.18
CA GLU A 250 11.35 1.67 6.53
C GLU A 250 11.87 0.88 5.33
N LEU A 251 11.41 -0.36 5.18
CA LEU A 251 11.63 -1.18 3.99
C LEU A 251 10.33 -1.22 3.19
N ASP A 252 10.38 -0.78 1.93
CA ASP A 252 9.19 -0.65 1.08
C ASP A 252 8.50 -2.01 0.87
N VAL A 253 9.25 -3.06 0.49
CA VAL A 253 8.77 -4.45 0.40
C VAL A 253 9.81 -5.40 0.96
N PHE A 254 9.41 -6.24 1.91
CA PHE A 254 10.23 -7.30 2.49
C PHE A 254 9.55 -8.66 2.36
N MET A 255 10.30 -9.66 1.94
CA MET A 255 9.85 -11.04 1.87
C MET A 255 10.86 -11.96 2.53
N LEU A 256 10.38 -12.90 3.33
CA LEU A 256 11.17 -14.00 3.87
C LEU A 256 10.69 -15.29 3.22
N VAL A 257 11.43 -15.78 2.24
CA VAL A 257 11.07 -16.96 1.43
C VAL A 257 11.63 -18.22 2.08
N ASP A 258 10.81 -19.24 2.19
CA ASP A 258 11.14 -20.55 2.77
C ASP A 258 11.81 -20.46 4.15
N GLY A 259 11.44 -19.40 4.90
CA GLY A 259 11.86 -19.14 6.27
C GLY A 259 13.29 -18.63 6.45
N ASN A 260 14.11 -18.61 5.40
CA ASN A 260 15.54 -18.28 5.51
C ASN A 260 16.11 -17.35 4.43
N LYS A 261 15.41 -17.16 3.32
CA LYS A 261 15.87 -16.35 2.20
C LYS A 261 15.18 -14.96 2.23
N PRO A 262 15.86 -13.92 2.75
CA PRO A 262 15.31 -12.57 2.75
C PRO A 262 15.40 -11.96 1.34
N VAL A 263 14.41 -11.19 0.96
CA VAL A 263 14.42 -10.35 -0.24
C VAL A 263 13.88 -8.98 0.15
N VAL A 264 14.65 -7.94 -0.12
CA VAL A 264 14.30 -6.53 0.12
C VAL A 264 14.14 -5.85 -1.22
N VAL A 265 13.05 -5.14 -1.42
CA VAL A 265 12.88 -4.28 -2.61
C VAL A 265 12.53 -2.87 -2.15
N GLU A 266 13.42 -1.94 -2.44
CA GLU A 266 13.20 -0.50 -2.30
C GLU A 266 12.59 0.04 -3.59
N CYS A 267 11.45 0.67 -3.50
CA CYS A 267 10.62 1.10 -4.63
C CYS A 267 10.75 2.61 -4.85
N LYS A 268 11.13 3.02 -6.05
CA LYS A 268 11.40 4.44 -6.34
C LYS A 268 10.63 4.90 -7.57
N SER A 269 9.77 5.90 -7.36
CA SER A 269 9.00 6.57 -8.42
C SER A 269 9.56 7.95 -8.79
N GLY A 270 10.83 8.20 -8.54
CA GLY A 270 11.51 9.48 -8.78
C GLY A 270 13.01 9.40 -8.53
N GLU A 271 13.62 10.55 -8.23
CA GLU A 271 15.07 10.63 -7.98
C GLU A 271 15.47 9.87 -6.71
N PHE A 272 16.47 9.03 -6.80
CA PHE A 272 16.96 8.18 -5.70
C PHE A 272 18.48 8.13 -5.60
N ARG A 273 19.21 8.75 -6.54
CA ARG A 273 20.68 8.63 -6.63
C ARG A 273 21.39 9.16 -5.41
N GLN A 274 20.78 10.12 -4.72
CA GLN A 274 21.31 10.67 -3.47
C GLN A 274 21.22 9.67 -2.29
N ASP A 275 20.35 8.68 -2.37
CA ASP A 275 20.09 7.71 -1.31
C ASP A 275 20.91 6.41 -1.44
N ILE A 276 21.69 6.23 -2.51
CA ILE A 276 22.43 4.99 -2.78
C ILE A 276 23.33 4.60 -1.59
N GLU A 277 24.04 5.56 -1.00
CA GLU A 277 24.90 5.31 0.16
C GLU A 277 24.10 4.86 1.39
N LYS A 278 22.88 5.38 1.57
CA LYS A 278 21.96 4.93 2.62
C LYS A 278 21.59 3.46 2.42
N TYR A 279 21.26 3.06 1.19
CA TYR A 279 20.89 1.67 0.88
C TYR A 279 22.07 0.70 1.00
N LEU A 280 23.26 1.11 0.61
CA LEU A 280 24.48 0.32 0.82
C LEU A 280 24.73 0.05 2.30
N LYS A 281 24.60 1.07 3.16
CA LYS A 281 24.75 0.93 4.61
C LYS A 281 23.65 0.02 5.18
N LEU A 282 22.41 0.25 4.77
CA LEU A 282 21.26 -0.54 5.23
C LEU A 282 21.44 -2.01 4.89
N ARG A 283 21.74 -2.35 3.62
CA ARG A 283 21.99 -3.72 3.17
C ARG A 283 23.04 -4.43 4.05
N ARG A 284 24.17 -3.74 4.31
CA ARG A 284 25.26 -4.29 5.16
C ARG A 284 24.80 -4.52 6.59
N ARG A 285 24.03 -3.57 7.16
CA ARG A 285 23.52 -3.67 8.54
C ARG A 285 22.54 -4.82 8.74
N ILE A 286 21.64 -5.04 7.79
CA ILE A 286 20.69 -6.17 7.85
C ILE A 286 21.32 -7.49 7.36
N ASN A 287 22.54 -7.44 6.85
CA ASN A 287 23.35 -8.58 6.40
C ASN A 287 22.61 -9.44 5.34
N VAL A 288 22.23 -8.81 4.23
CA VAL A 288 21.66 -9.50 3.07
C VAL A 288 22.59 -9.39 1.86
N ASP A 289 22.54 -10.40 0.99
CA ASP A 289 23.35 -10.38 -0.22
C ASP A 289 22.92 -9.29 -1.19
N ARG A 290 23.85 -8.87 -2.04
CA ARG A 290 23.57 -7.84 -3.04
C ARG A 290 22.42 -8.23 -3.98
N SER A 291 22.29 -9.50 -4.33
CA SER A 291 21.21 -10.01 -5.15
C SER A 291 19.85 -9.97 -4.47
N GLN A 292 19.83 -9.95 -3.14
CA GLN A 292 18.62 -9.93 -2.31
C GLN A 292 18.19 -8.52 -1.93
N PHE A 293 19.01 -7.49 -2.21
CA PHE A 293 18.67 -6.09 -1.97
C PHE A 293 18.52 -5.35 -3.29
N ILE A 294 17.28 -5.11 -3.69
CA ILE A 294 16.88 -4.62 -5.00
C ILE A 294 16.40 -3.18 -4.88
N ILE A 295 16.93 -2.29 -5.71
CA ILE A 295 16.39 -0.95 -5.93
C ILE A 295 15.56 -1.02 -7.22
N PHE A 296 14.26 -0.95 -7.09
CA PHE A 296 13.35 -0.98 -8.23
C PHE A 296 12.90 0.42 -8.62
N SER A 297 13.01 0.75 -9.90
CA SER A 297 12.38 1.94 -10.46
C SER A 297 11.85 1.66 -11.86
N PRO A 298 10.57 1.98 -12.14
CA PRO A 298 9.98 1.82 -13.47
C PRO A 298 10.59 2.75 -14.53
N ASP A 299 11.29 3.82 -14.10
CA ASP A 299 11.90 4.82 -14.98
C ASP A 299 13.33 4.48 -15.41
N LEU A 300 13.93 3.41 -14.87
CA LEU A 300 15.26 2.97 -15.30
C LEU A 300 15.21 2.29 -16.66
N SER A 301 16.15 2.64 -17.54
CA SER A 301 16.40 1.82 -18.74
C SER A 301 17.14 0.53 -18.36
N GLU A 302 17.11 -0.45 -19.27
CA GLU A 302 17.84 -1.73 -19.09
C GLU A 302 19.34 -1.47 -18.90
N GLU A 303 19.94 -0.59 -19.73
CA GLU A 303 21.36 -0.25 -19.65
C GLU A 303 21.69 0.44 -18.32
N GLN A 304 20.82 1.34 -17.83
CA GLN A 304 21.01 1.99 -16.54
C GLN A 304 20.96 0.98 -15.39
N ALA A 305 19.99 0.07 -15.39
CA ALA A 305 19.86 -0.94 -14.36
C ALA A 305 21.08 -1.85 -14.29
N VAL A 306 21.63 -2.27 -15.46
CA VAL A 306 22.85 -3.06 -15.55
C VAL A 306 24.06 -2.25 -15.05
N ALA A 307 24.24 -1.03 -15.55
CA ALA A 307 25.38 -0.18 -15.19
C ALA A 307 25.43 0.10 -13.69
N LEU A 308 24.29 0.51 -13.10
CA LEU A 308 24.20 0.78 -11.67
C LEU A 308 24.45 -0.48 -10.83
N SER A 309 23.92 -1.63 -11.26
CA SER A 309 24.19 -2.90 -10.57
C SER A 309 25.67 -3.30 -10.63
N ASN A 310 26.40 -2.93 -11.68
CA ASN A 310 27.84 -3.18 -11.77
C ASN A 310 28.67 -2.19 -10.97
N MET A 311 28.18 -0.96 -10.80
CA MET A 311 28.89 0.09 -10.04
C MET A 311 28.76 -0.08 -8.53
N TYR A 312 27.61 -0.57 -8.05
CA TYR A 312 27.29 -0.62 -6.63
C TYR A 312 27.07 -2.05 -6.16
N GLU A 313 27.27 -2.28 -4.88
CA GLU A 313 26.95 -3.56 -4.22
C GLU A 313 25.44 -3.69 -3.92
N LEU A 314 24.59 -3.35 -4.91
CA LEU A 314 23.13 -3.42 -4.90
C LEU A 314 22.67 -4.00 -6.23
N THR A 315 21.47 -4.49 -6.29
CA THR A 315 20.81 -4.86 -7.54
C THR A 315 19.84 -3.76 -7.94
N PHE A 316 19.96 -3.26 -9.15
CA PHE A 316 19.00 -2.32 -9.72
C PHE A 316 18.14 -3.05 -10.75
N ALA A 317 16.83 -2.81 -10.67
CA ALA A 317 15.87 -3.44 -11.57
C ALA A 317 14.86 -2.41 -12.10
N ASN A 318 14.54 -2.55 -13.37
CA ASN A 318 13.37 -1.98 -14.00
C ASN A 318 12.26 -3.04 -14.10
N ARG A 319 11.19 -2.77 -14.82
CA ARG A 319 10.05 -3.69 -14.96
C ARG A 319 10.43 -5.02 -15.63
N GLU A 320 11.24 -4.97 -16.66
CA GLU A 320 11.67 -6.13 -17.44
C GLU A 320 12.61 -7.04 -16.62
N ARG A 321 13.45 -6.45 -15.79
CA ARG A 321 14.42 -7.18 -14.96
C ARG A 321 13.86 -7.70 -13.66
N LEU A 322 12.86 -7.06 -13.07
CA LEU A 322 12.32 -7.45 -11.76
C LEU A 322 11.87 -8.91 -11.77
N ASP A 323 11.03 -9.29 -12.72
CA ASP A 323 10.48 -10.65 -12.82
C ASP A 323 11.59 -11.70 -13.02
N SER A 324 12.50 -11.46 -13.96
CA SER A 324 13.62 -12.39 -14.24
C SER A 324 14.57 -12.51 -13.06
N HIS A 325 14.84 -11.40 -12.35
CA HIS A 325 15.71 -11.41 -11.18
C HIS A 325 15.08 -12.15 -10.00
N LEU A 326 13.81 -11.87 -9.70
CA LEU A 326 13.07 -12.56 -8.64
C LEU A 326 12.97 -14.06 -8.94
N ARG A 327 12.66 -14.48 -10.19
CA ARG A 327 12.68 -15.89 -10.59
C ARG A 327 14.05 -16.54 -10.39
N GLY A 328 15.14 -15.78 -10.62
CA GLY A 328 16.49 -16.26 -10.36
C GLY A 328 16.78 -16.49 -8.87
N LEU A 329 16.26 -15.62 -8.01
CA LEU A 329 16.37 -15.75 -6.56
C LEU A 329 15.53 -16.91 -5.99
N LEU A 330 14.41 -17.23 -6.61
CA LEU A 330 13.47 -18.25 -6.14
C LEU A 330 13.82 -19.68 -6.60
N ARG A 331 14.82 -19.83 -7.43
CA ARG A 331 15.41 -21.15 -7.77
C ARG A 331 16.40 -21.58 -6.69
#